data_9325d8f0dda4eb2aeaebb92b83db2a47
#
_entry.id   9325d8f0dda4eb2aeaebb92b83db2a47
#
_cell.length_a   1.000
_cell.length_b   1.000
_cell.length_c   1.000
_cell.angle_alpha   90.00
_cell.angle_beta   90.00
_cell.angle_gamma   90.00
#
_symmetry.space_group_name_H-M   'P 1'
#
loop_
_entity.id
_entity.type
_entity.pdbx_description
1 polymer ?
#
loop_
_entity_poly.entity_id
_entity_poly.type
_entity_poly.pdbx_seq_one_letter_code
_entity_poly.pdbx_strand_id
1 'polypeptide(L)'
;MTIRAVIFDRDGVLTEFDQIAAYRFFSPLLPVPLQSLNEYYFQWGELAGHPTSMEEEAAFWDGFWDYLAEALNLPEETYSMLRSIEYTDFMFPFPEARPALEAVREQGVKIGVLSNFSLASLDQSLERVGLRDLVDATCAATVIGVSKPKPMAYYKMAAALDVFPEECLFFDDELPNVEGARAVGIQAYWVKRKQKSHDLAKDVVCDLSIVSTLIEELARPAVAA
;
A
#
# COMPACT_ATOMS: atom_id res chain seq x y z
N MET A 1 17.89 13.26 -16.50
CA MET A 1 17.58 13.02 -15.07
C MET A 1 17.86 11.53 -14.83
N THR A 2 18.48 11.12 -13.73
CA THR A 2 18.75 9.70 -13.51
C THR A 2 17.80 9.21 -12.44
N ILE A 3 16.91 8.29 -12.79
CA ILE A 3 16.04 7.63 -11.83
C ILE A 3 16.85 6.58 -11.07
N ARG A 4 16.83 6.65 -9.74
CA ARG A 4 17.54 5.75 -8.83
C ARG A 4 16.60 4.91 -7.96
N ALA A 5 15.34 5.34 -7.82
CA ALA A 5 14.34 4.60 -7.09
C ALA A 5 12.96 4.71 -7.72
N VAL A 6 12.17 3.65 -7.56
CA VAL A 6 10.73 3.64 -7.81
C VAL A 6 10.01 3.36 -6.50
N ILE A 7 9.06 4.20 -6.15
CA ILE A 7 8.25 4.10 -4.95
C ILE A 7 6.82 3.74 -5.38
N PHE A 8 6.26 2.72 -4.77
CA PHE A 8 4.88 2.28 -5.03
C PHE A 8 4.03 2.46 -3.77
N ASP A 9 2.77 2.83 -3.95
CA ASP A 9 1.77 2.49 -2.95
C ASP A 9 1.53 0.98 -2.97
N ARG A 10 0.93 0.44 -1.89
CA ARG A 10 0.57 -0.97 -1.80
C ARG A 10 -0.82 -1.23 -2.37
N ASP A 11 -1.84 -0.67 -1.72
CA ASP A 11 -3.25 -0.97 -2.01
C ASP A 11 -3.70 -0.25 -3.28
N GLY A 12 -4.37 -0.94 -4.19
CA GLY A 12 -4.75 -0.39 -5.49
C GLY A 12 -3.61 -0.25 -6.50
N VAL A 13 -2.34 -0.42 -6.07
CA VAL A 13 -1.15 -0.32 -6.92
C VAL A 13 -0.42 -1.65 -7.04
N LEU A 14 0.07 -2.22 -5.96
CA LEU A 14 0.74 -3.54 -5.95
C LEU A 14 -0.24 -4.67 -5.63
N THR A 15 -1.23 -4.38 -4.79
CA THR A 15 -2.18 -5.38 -4.28
C THR A 15 -3.63 -4.91 -4.42
N GLU A 16 -4.52 -5.89 -4.53
CA GLU A 16 -5.97 -5.73 -4.51
C GLU A 16 -6.55 -6.50 -3.31
N PHE A 17 -7.61 -5.93 -2.71
CA PHE A 17 -8.38 -6.60 -1.66
C PHE A 17 -9.62 -7.26 -2.28
N ASP A 18 -9.78 -8.58 -2.12
CA ASP A 18 -10.94 -9.31 -2.61
C ASP A 18 -12.17 -9.07 -1.72
N GLN A 19 -12.89 -7.99 -2.02
CA GLN A 19 -14.12 -7.63 -1.34
C GLN A 19 -15.19 -8.71 -1.42
N ILE A 20 -15.19 -9.53 -2.50
CA ILE A 20 -16.19 -10.58 -2.71
C ILE A 20 -15.88 -11.76 -1.78
N ALA A 21 -14.63 -12.19 -1.70
CA ALA A 21 -14.22 -13.25 -0.78
C ALA A 21 -14.42 -12.82 0.67
N ALA A 22 -14.02 -11.60 1.04
CA ALA A 22 -14.26 -11.04 2.37
C ALA A 22 -15.75 -10.99 2.69
N TYR A 23 -16.60 -10.52 1.78
CA TYR A 23 -18.05 -10.50 1.98
C TYR A 23 -18.62 -11.91 2.20
N ARG A 24 -18.20 -12.89 1.40
CA ARG A 24 -18.66 -14.29 1.54
C ARG A 24 -18.26 -14.90 2.88
N PHE A 25 -17.10 -14.53 3.40
CA PHE A 25 -16.62 -15.01 4.69
C PHE A 25 -17.35 -14.33 5.85
N PHE A 26 -17.38 -13.00 5.89
CA PHE A 26 -17.90 -12.24 7.03
C PHE A 26 -19.44 -12.18 7.09
N SER A 27 -20.14 -12.16 5.95
CA SER A 27 -21.59 -11.94 5.95
C SER A 27 -22.41 -12.99 6.70
N PRO A 28 -22.07 -14.28 6.73
CA PRO A 28 -22.79 -15.26 7.55
C PRO A 28 -22.41 -15.21 9.05
N LEU A 29 -21.27 -14.57 9.39
CA LEU A 29 -20.74 -14.52 10.76
C LEU A 29 -21.18 -13.26 11.52
N LEU A 30 -21.38 -12.16 10.83
CA LEU A 30 -21.65 -10.87 11.43
C LEU A 30 -23.15 -10.50 11.31
N PRO A 31 -23.78 -10.01 12.39
CA PRO A 31 -25.17 -9.53 12.35
C PRO A 31 -25.31 -8.14 11.70
N VAL A 32 -24.21 -7.57 11.20
CA VAL A 32 -24.12 -6.24 10.58
C VAL A 32 -23.53 -6.34 9.18
N PRO A 33 -23.77 -5.37 8.27
CA PRO A 33 -23.12 -5.32 6.97
C PRO A 33 -21.59 -5.25 7.09
N LEU A 34 -20.87 -5.86 6.14
CA LEU A 34 -19.40 -5.85 6.11
C LEU A 34 -18.80 -4.43 6.16
N GLN A 35 -19.49 -3.46 5.55
CA GLN A 35 -19.06 -2.05 5.57
C GLN A 35 -18.95 -1.50 6.99
N SER A 36 -19.83 -1.95 7.91
CA SER A 36 -19.79 -1.53 9.31
C SER A 36 -18.54 -2.06 10.05
N LEU A 37 -17.91 -3.14 9.57
CA LEU A 37 -16.66 -3.63 10.16
C LEU A 37 -15.55 -2.57 10.12
N ASN A 38 -15.47 -1.79 9.04
CA ASN A 38 -14.53 -0.69 8.94
C ASN A 38 -14.81 0.40 9.97
N GLU A 39 -16.09 0.69 10.26
CA GLU A 39 -16.46 1.67 11.27
C GLU A 39 -16.01 1.22 12.67
N TYR A 40 -16.23 -0.06 13.02
CA TYR A 40 -15.72 -0.65 14.27
C TYR A 40 -14.20 -0.61 14.35
N TYR A 41 -13.52 -0.93 13.25
CA TYR A 41 -12.05 -0.88 13.18
C TYR A 41 -11.50 0.53 13.44
N PHE A 42 -12.08 1.55 12.81
CA PHE A 42 -11.66 2.93 13.02
C PHE A 42 -11.99 3.42 14.45
N GLN A 43 -13.16 3.07 14.98
CA GLN A 43 -13.53 3.39 16.37
C GLN A 43 -12.55 2.74 17.35
N TRP A 44 -12.18 1.49 17.13
CA TRP A 44 -11.17 0.81 17.93
C TRP A 44 -9.80 1.50 17.84
N GLY A 45 -9.38 1.88 16.64
CA GLY A 45 -8.14 2.62 16.42
C GLY A 45 -8.11 3.98 17.14
N GLU A 46 -9.25 4.67 17.23
CA GLU A 46 -9.37 5.91 18.04
C GLU A 46 -9.26 5.65 19.54
N LEU A 47 -9.75 4.51 20.03
CA LEU A 47 -9.71 4.14 21.44
C LEU A 47 -8.35 3.58 21.89
N ALA A 48 -7.81 2.65 21.11
CA ALA A 48 -6.60 1.90 21.45
C ALA A 48 -5.29 2.54 20.93
N GLY A 49 -5.42 3.45 19.93
CA GLY A 49 -4.30 3.91 19.13
C GLY A 49 -3.94 2.92 18.02
N HIS A 50 -3.25 3.40 16.98
CA HIS A 50 -2.75 2.53 15.91
C HIS A 50 -1.37 1.96 16.27
N PRO A 51 -1.12 0.68 16.03
CA PRO A 51 0.12 0.02 16.41
C PRO A 51 1.31 0.52 15.58
N THR A 52 2.45 0.71 16.22
CA THR A 52 3.71 1.14 15.60
C THR A 52 4.76 0.02 15.59
N SER A 53 4.47 -1.11 16.22
CA SER A 53 5.30 -2.32 16.24
C SER A 53 4.45 -3.57 16.07
N MET A 54 5.08 -4.69 15.72
CA MET A 54 4.39 -5.99 15.58
C MET A 54 3.80 -6.49 16.90
N GLU A 55 4.45 -6.19 18.03
CA GLU A 55 3.94 -6.55 19.36
C GLU A 55 2.65 -5.77 19.69
N GLU A 56 2.66 -4.46 19.42
CA GLU A 56 1.46 -3.62 19.57
C GLU A 56 0.35 -4.04 18.61
N GLU A 57 0.69 -4.48 17.39
CA GLU A 57 -0.30 -4.94 16.42
C GLU A 57 -0.99 -6.25 16.87
N ALA A 58 -0.26 -7.19 17.43
CA ALA A 58 -0.87 -8.40 18.00
C ALA A 58 -1.87 -8.06 19.10
N ALA A 59 -1.50 -7.18 20.03
CA ALA A 59 -2.39 -6.72 21.10
C ALA A 59 -3.58 -5.89 20.55
N PHE A 60 -3.35 -5.11 19.50
CA PHE A 60 -4.41 -4.34 18.81
C PHE A 60 -5.49 -5.25 18.23
N TRP A 61 -5.08 -6.33 17.53
CA TRP A 61 -6.02 -7.28 16.94
C TRP A 61 -6.78 -8.09 17.99
N ASP A 62 -6.10 -8.54 19.04
CA ASP A 62 -6.77 -9.23 20.14
C ASP A 62 -7.86 -8.33 20.75
N GLY A 63 -7.50 -7.09 21.09
CA GLY A 63 -8.47 -6.14 21.64
C GLY A 63 -9.58 -5.74 20.65
N PHE A 64 -9.29 -5.66 19.35
CA PHE A 64 -10.31 -5.38 18.34
C PHE A 64 -11.39 -6.46 18.27
N TRP A 65 -10.96 -7.74 18.29
CA TRP A 65 -11.91 -8.85 18.26
C TRP A 65 -12.73 -8.93 19.54
N ASP A 66 -12.13 -8.66 20.72
CA ASP A 66 -12.84 -8.57 21.99
C ASP A 66 -13.88 -7.44 21.96
N TYR A 67 -13.47 -6.25 21.51
CA TYR A 67 -14.35 -5.08 21.34
C TYR A 67 -15.53 -5.37 20.40
N LEU A 68 -15.27 -5.99 19.25
CA LEU A 68 -16.29 -6.32 18.27
C LEU A 68 -17.28 -7.37 18.81
N ALA A 69 -16.76 -8.40 19.48
CA ALA A 69 -17.56 -9.46 20.08
C ALA A 69 -18.52 -8.93 21.15
N GLU A 70 -18.03 -8.04 22.00
CA GLU A 70 -18.87 -7.38 23.01
C GLU A 70 -19.92 -6.47 22.35
N ALA A 71 -19.51 -5.60 21.44
CA ALA A 71 -20.40 -4.65 20.78
C ALA A 71 -21.55 -5.31 20.00
N LEU A 72 -21.29 -6.48 19.39
CA LEU A 72 -22.26 -7.22 18.57
C LEU A 72 -22.87 -8.41 19.29
N ASN A 73 -22.49 -8.68 20.55
CA ASN A 73 -22.90 -9.85 21.33
C ASN A 73 -22.70 -11.17 20.53
N LEU A 74 -21.49 -11.37 19.99
CA LEU A 74 -21.18 -12.50 19.12
C LEU A 74 -21.12 -13.81 19.91
N PRO A 75 -21.60 -14.94 19.34
CA PRO A 75 -21.39 -16.26 19.90
C PRO A 75 -19.90 -16.62 19.95
N GLU A 76 -19.49 -17.44 20.93
CA GLU A 76 -18.12 -17.91 21.12
C GLU A 76 -17.53 -18.58 19.87
N GLU A 77 -18.33 -19.35 19.15
CA GLU A 77 -17.90 -19.99 17.90
C GLU A 77 -17.55 -18.97 16.83
N THR A 78 -18.38 -17.94 16.66
CA THR A 78 -18.12 -16.83 15.71
C THR A 78 -16.88 -16.04 16.11
N TYR A 79 -16.74 -15.71 17.39
CA TYR A 79 -15.58 -15.01 17.92
C TYR A 79 -14.28 -15.78 17.65
N SER A 80 -14.27 -17.10 17.93
CA SER A 80 -13.10 -17.95 17.68
C SER A 80 -12.74 -18.02 16.18
N MET A 81 -13.72 -18.04 15.29
CA MET A 81 -13.50 -18.01 13.85
C MET A 81 -12.90 -16.67 13.39
N LEU A 82 -13.42 -15.55 13.89
CA LEU A 82 -12.93 -14.22 13.53
C LEU A 82 -11.48 -14.00 13.97
N ARG A 83 -11.09 -14.46 15.14
CA ARG A 83 -9.71 -14.39 15.63
C ARG A 83 -8.69 -15.19 14.82
N SER A 84 -9.13 -16.17 14.06
CA SER A 84 -8.23 -17.00 13.23
C SER A 84 -7.92 -16.40 11.86
N ILE A 85 -8.59 -15.30 11.50
CA ILE A 85 -8.45 -14.63 10.20
C ILE A 85 -7.40 -13.54 10.24
N GLU A 86 -6.59 -13.48 9.20
CA GLU A 86 -5.72 -12.35 8.93
C GLU A 86 -6.30 -11.52 7.77
N TYR A 87 -6.22 -10.19 7.85
CA TYR A 87 -6.71 -9.31 6.77
C TYR A 87 -6.01 -9.60 5.44
N THR A 88 -4.78 -10.12 5.48
CA THR A 88 -3.99 -10.54 4.34
C THR A 88 -4.55 -11.77 3.61
N ASP A 89 -5.47 -12.53 4.22
CA ASP A 89 -6.12 -13.68 3.57
C ASP A 89 -7.00 -13.27 2.38
N PHE A 90 -7.36 -11.99 2.33
CA PHE A 90 -8.16 -11.40 1.24
C PHE A 90 -7.33 -10.47 0.33
N MET A 91 -6.00 -10.47 0.47
CA MET A 91 -5.10 -9.66 -0.35
C MET A 91 -4.45 -10.50 -1.44
N PHE A 92 -4.40 -9.95 -2.64
CA PHE A 92 -3.76 -10.57 -3.80
C PHE A 92 -2.89 -9.55 -4.53
N PRO A 93 -1.72 -9.94 -5.06
CA PRO A 93 -0.94 -9.06 -5.90
C PRO A 93 -1.64 -8.90 -7.25
N PHE A 94 -1.57 -7.73 -7.86
CA PHE A 94 -1.92 -7.60 -9.27
C PHE A 94 -0.99 -8.48 -10.12
N PRO A 95 -1.49 -9.11 -11.21
CA PRO A 95 -0.70 -10.06 -12.00
C PRO A 95 0.62 -9.50 -12.52
N GLU A 96 0.67 -8.22 -12.85
CA GLU A 96 1.87 -7.54 -13.33
C GLU A 96 2.75 -6.94 -12.23
N ALA A 97 2.32 -6.97 -10.94
CA ALA A 97 3.08 -6.35 -9.86
C ALA A 97 4.49 -6.96 -9.74
N ARG A 98 4.59 -8.28 -9.56
CA ARG A 98 5.90 -8.94 -9.46
C ARG A 98 6.76 -8.75 -10.72
N PRO A 99 6.28 -8.99 -11.96
CA PRO A 99 7.04 -8.71 -13.18
C PRO A 99 7.55 -7.26 -13.28
N ALA A 100 6.73 -6.27 -12.86
CA ALA A 100 7.13 -4.88 -12.87
C ALA A 100 8.27 -4.59 -11.88
N LEU A 101 8.20 -5.13 -10.65
CA LEU A 101 9.26 -4.99 -9.66
C LEU A 101 10.56 -5.68 -10.11
N GLU A 102 10.48 -6.88 -10.70
CA GLU A 102 11.63 -7.59 -11.26
C GLU A 102 12.30 -6.76 -12.37
N ALA A 103 11.54 -6.19 -13.29
CA ALA A 103 12.06 -5.33 -14.35
C ALA A 103 12.72 -4.04 -13.84
N VAL A 104 12.23 -3.46 -12.73
CA VAL A 104 12.88 -2.32 -12.05
C VAL A 104 14.24 -2.75 -11.48
N ARG A 105 14.31 -3.90 -10.80
CA ARG A 105 15.56 -4.43 -10.23
C ARG A 105 16.61 -4.77 -11.28
N GLU A 106 16.19 -5.32 -12.42
CA GLU A 106 17.09 -5.61 -13.56
C GLU A 106 17.78 -4.36 -14.09
N GLN A 107 17.18 -3.18 -13.95
CA GLN A 107 17.77 -1.90 -14.28
C GLN A 107 18.67 -1.31 -13.18
N GLY A 108 18.84 -2.02 -12.05
CA GLY A 108 19.65 -1.57 -10.92
C GLY A 108 19.00 -0.42 -10.12
N VAL A 109 17.68 -0.24 -10.24
CA VAL A 109 16.91 0.80 -9.57
C VAL A 109 16.33 0.25 -8.27
N LYS A 110 16.39 1.02 -7.19
CA LYS A 110 15.84 0.65 -5.88
C LYS A 110 14.32 0.69 -5.88
N ILE A 111 13.72 -0.15 -5.03
CA ILE A 111 12.25 -0.24 -4.90
C ILE A 111 11.84 0.09 -3.47
N GLY A 112 10.92 1.04 -3.33
CA GLY A 112 10.28 1.39 -2.07
C GLY A 112 8.78 1.14 -2.08
N VAL A 113 8.21 0.84 -0.90
CA VAL A 113 6.76 0.81 -0.70
C VAL A 113 6.37 1.81 0.38
N LEU A 114 5.59 2.83 0.01
CA LEU A 114 5.09 3.88 0.90
C LEU A 114 3.57 3.79 0.98
N SER A 115 3.05 3.33 2.12
CA SER A 115 1.61 3.10 2.31
C SER A 115 1.05 3.90 3.49
N ASN A 116 -0.19 4.42 3.33
CA ASN A 116 -0.97 5.01 4.42
C ASN A 116 -1.54 3.93 5.38
N PHE A 117 -0.86 2.79 5.42
CA PHE A 117 -1.25 1.67 6.23
C PHE A 117 -1.17 1.98 7.73
N SER A 118 -2.23 1.63 8.46
CA SER A 118 -2.41 1.94 9.89
C SER A 118 -1.93 0.83 10.82
N LEU A 119 -1.23 -0.18 10.30
CA LEU A 119 -0.66 -1.31 11.02
C LEU A 119 0.85 -1.38 10.78
N ALA A 120 1.58 -2.09 11.66
CA ALA A 120 3.03 -2.25 11.56
C ALA A 120 3.45 -3.34 10.54
N SER A 121 2.55 -4.26 10.19
CA SER A 121 2.80 -5.47 9.39
C SER A 121 2.91 -5.25 7.88
N LEU A 122 3.39 -4.07 7.43
CA LEU A 122 3.54 -3.80 5.99
C LEU A 122 4.48 -4.82 5.31
N ASP A 123 5.60 -5.15 5.93
CA ASP A 123 6.56 -6.13 5.41
C ASP A 123 5.94 -7.52 5.30
N GLN A 124 5.25 -7.99 6.35
CA GLN A 124 4.57 -9.29 6.38
C GLN A 124 3.47 -9.37 5.32
N SER A 125 2.76 -8.26 5.09
CA SER A 125 1.75 -8.20 4.03
C SER A 125 2.36 -8.37 2.63
N LEU A 126 3.55 -7.80 2.40
CA LEU A 126 4.30 -7.98 1.16
C LEU A 126 4.88 -9.40 1.03
N GLU A 127 5.34 -10.01 2.14
CA GLU A 127 5.77 -11.40 2.17
C GLU A 127 4.63 -12.35 1.79
N ARG A 128 3.44 -12.13 2.35
CA ARG A 128 2.25 -12.95 2.09
C ARG A 128 1.85 -12.98 0.62
N VAL A 129 2.04 -11.87 -0.09
CA VAL A 129 1.74 -11.76 -1.53
C VAL A 129 2.96 -12.00 -2.43
N GLY A 130 4.10 -12.42 -1.87
CA GLY A 130 5.31 -12.78 -2.61
C GLY A 130 6.01 -11.61 -3.28
N LEU A 131 6.01 -10.41 -2.67
CA LEU A 131 6.66 -9.21 -3.23
C LEU A 131 7.80 -8.68 -2.35
N ARG A 132 7.90 -9.08 -1.06
CA ARG A 132 8.87 -8.48 -0.11
C ARG A 132 10.33 -8.67 -0.52
N ASP A 133 10.65 -9.79 -1.14
CA ASP A 133 12.00 -10.13 -1.61
C ASP A 133 12.56 -9.17 -2.69
N LEU A 134 11.67 -8.40 -3.33
CA LEU A 134 12.03 -7.42 -4.35
C LEU A 134 12.14 -5.98 -3.82
N VAL A 135 11.68 -5.71 -2.58
CA VAL A 135 11.57 -4.36 -2.02
C VAL A 135 12.77 -4.03 -1.14
N ASP A 136 13.41 -2.88 -1.38
CA ASP A 136 14.58 -2.42 -0.64
C ASP A 136 14.19 -1.70 0.68
N ALA A 137 13.08 -0.97 0.69
CA ALA A 137 12.59 -0.25 1.87
C ALA A 137 11.07 -0.15 1.91
N THR A 138 10.49 -0.17 3.11
CA THR A 138 9.06 0.01 3.36
C THR A 138 8.82 1.13 4.36
N CYS A 139 7.75 1.89 4.16
CA CYS A 139 7.28 2.94 5.08
C CYS A 139 5.76 2.84 5.26
N ALA A 140 5.31 2.28 6.38
CA ALA A 140 3.92 2.35 6.82
C ALA A 140 3.68 3.66 7.59
N ALA A 141 2.59 4.37 7.31
CA ALA A 141 2.30 5.67 7.90
C ALA A 141 2.30 5.65 9.44
N THR A 142 1.77 4.59 10.06
CA THR A 142 1.76 4.43 11.50
C THR A 142 3.18 4.32 12.07
N VAL A 143 4.08 3.58 11.43
CA VAL A 143 5.46 3.36 11.86
C VAL A 143 6.30 4.62 11.70
N ILE A 144 6.16 5.31 10.57
CA ILE A 144 6.92 6.54 10.32
C ILE A 144 6.29 7.79 10.93
N GLY A 145 5.07 7.69 11.51
CA GLY A 145 4.38 8.79 12.19
C GLY A 145 3.84 9.88 11.27
N VAL A 146 3.72 9.61 9.96
CA VAL A 146 3.22 10.57 8.98
C VAL A 146 2.65 9.87 7.75
N SER A 147 1.52 10.36 7.23
CA SER A 147 0.84 9.82 6.06
C SER A 147 1.02 10.69 4.81
N LYS A 148 0.95 10.08 3.63
CA LYS A 148 0.69 10.78 2.38
C LYS A 148 -0.65 11.55 2.50
N PRO A 149 -0.82 12.72 1.91
CA PRO A 149 0.09 13.45 1.02
C PRO A 149 1.06 14.41 1.72
N LYS A 150 1.30 14.29 3.02
CA LYS A 150 2.21 15.19 3.75
C LYS A 150 3.66 15.05 3.22
N PRO A 151 4.38 16.15 2.92
CA PRO A 151 5.73 16.13 2.35
C PRO A 151 6.72 15.21 3.09
N MET A 152 6.63 15.17 4.41
CA MET A 152 7.55 14.39 5.24
C MET A 152 7.44 12.87 4.99
N ALA A 153 6.30 12.36 4.53
CA ALA A 153 6.16 10.93 4.17
C ALA A 153 7.09 10.57 3.00
N TYR A 154 7.13 11.40 1.97
CA TYR A 154 7.97 11.20 0.80
C TYR A 154 9.46 11.39 1.12
N TYR A 155 9.81 12.40 1.92
CA TYR A 155 11.20 12.60 2.37
C TYR A 155 11.72 11.42 3.19
N LYS A 156 10.89 10.85 4.09
CA LYS A 156 11.27 9.66 4.86
C LYS A 156 11.48 8.45 3.97
N MET A 157 10.63 8.26 2.95
CA MET A 157 10.78 7.16 2.00
C MET A 157 12.05 7.33 1.13
N ALA A 158 12.29 8.53 0.59
CA ALA A 158 13.50 8.82 -0.17
C ALA A 158 14.78 8.62 0.67
N ALA A 159 14.76 9.06 1.93
CA ALA A 159 15.86 8.85 2.88
C ALA A 159 16.09 7.37 3.18
N ALA A 160 15.03 6.55 3.34
CA ALA A 160 15.15 5.12 3.56
C ALA A 160 15.77 4.39 2.36
N LEU A 161 15.59 4.93 1.15
CA LEU A 161 16.20 4.44 -0.08
C LEU A 161 17.57 5.06 -0.38
N ASP A 162 18.03 6.03 0.42
CA ASP A 162 19.28 6.79 0.19
C ASP A 162 19.32 7.42 -1.23
N VAL A 163 18.28 8.19 -1.54
CA VAL A 163 18.10 8.94 -2.80
C VAL A 163 17.46 10.29 -2.52
N PHE A 164 17.56 11.22 -3.50
CA PHE A 164 16.81 12.47 -3.47
C PHE A 164 15.42 12.30 -4.10
N PRO A 165 14.39 13.08 -3.68
CA PRO A 165 13.05 13.00 -4.27
C PRO A 165 13.02 13.11 -5.80
N GLU A 166 13.82 14.00 -6.39
CA GLU A 166 13.93 14.19 -7.84
C GLU A 166 14.57 13.01 -8.60
N GLU A 167 15.15 12.03 -7.87
CA GLU A 167 15.66 10.78 -8.42
C GLU A 167 14.63 9.64 -8.36
N CYS A 168 13.40 9.95 -7.92
CA CYS A 168 12.35 8.96 -7.69
C CYS A 168 11.22 9.05 -8.72
N LEU A 169 10.65 7.88 -9.06
CA LEU A 169 9.28 7.75 -9.59
C LEU A 169 8.35 7.32 -8.45
N PHE A 170 7.08 7.75 -8.53
CA PHE A 170 6.06 7.34 -7.56
C PHE A 170 4.77 6.93 -8.28
N PHE A 171 4.14 5.85 -7.80
CA PHE A 171 2.89 5.32 -8.33
C PHE A 171 1.88 5.15 -7.20
N ASP A 172 0.70 5.78 -7.35
CA ASP A 172 -0.36 5.77 -6.34
C ASP A 172 -1.73 5.88 -7.03
N ASP A 173 -2.75 5.23 -6.50
CA ASP A 173 -4.10 5.25 -7.05
C ASP A 173 -4.95 6.42 -6.51
N GLU A 174 -4.44 7.17 -5.54
CA GLU A 174 -5.06 8.36 -4.98
C GLU A 174 -4.39 9.64 -5.53
N LEU A 175 -5.16 10.45 -6.27
CA LEU A 175 -4.65 11.70 -6.86
C LEU A 175 -4.03 12.67 -5.84
N PRO A 176 -4.58 12.89 -4.63
CA PRO A 176 -3.95 13.74 -3.62
C PRO A 176 -2.53 13.29 -3.24
N ASN A 177 -2.28 11.98 -3.19
CA ASN A 177 -0.95 11.42 -2.91
C ASN A 177 0.02 11.69 -4.06
N VAL A 178 -0.44 11.52 -5.31
CA VAL A 178 0.35 11.85 -6.51
C VAL A 178 0.73 13.33 -6.54
N GLU A 179 -0.21 14.22 -6.24
CA GLU A 179 0.04 15.67 -6.17
C GLU A 179 1.00 16.03 -5.02
N GLY A 180 0.87 15.37 -3.87
CA GLY A 180 1.80 15.52 -2.74
C GLY A 180 3.23 15.11 -3.08
N ALA A 181 3.41 14.02 -3.83
CA ALA A 181 4.71 13.57 -4.32
C ALA A 181 5.33 14.57 -5.31
N ARG A 182 4.54 15.09 -6.24
CA ARG A 182 4.98 16.13 -7.19
C ARG A 182 5.41 17.42 -6.50
N ALA A 183 4.72 17.79 -5.44
CA ALA A 183 5.05 18.99 -4.68
C ALA A 183 6.42 18.94 -4.00
N VAL A 184 7.00 17.76 -3.79
CA VAL A 184 8.37 17.55 -3.26
C VAL A 184 9.41 17.23 -4.33
N GLY A 185 9.04 17.26 -5.63
CA GLY A 185 9.94 17.04 -6.75
C GLY A 185 10.00 15.62 -7.27
N ILE A 186 9.20 14.71 -6.76
CA ILE A 186 9.07 13.32 -7.26
C ILE A 186 8.26 13.35 -8.56
N GLN A 187 8.71 12.63 -9.59
CA GLN A 187 7.87 12.38 -10.75
C GLN A 187 6.85 11.30 -10.42
N ALA A 188 5.55 11.65 -10.44
CA ALA A 188 4.51 10.77 -9.94
C ALA A 188 3.40 10.51 -10.96
N TYR A 189 2.92 9.27 -10.98
CA TYR A 189 1.91 8.76 -11.88
C TYR A 189 0.67 8.30 -11.11
N TRP A 190 -0.49 8.70 -11.62
CA TRP A 190 -1.76 8.27 -11.07
C TRP A 190 -2.17 6.91 -11.67
N VAL A 191 -2.27 5.88 -10.83
CA VAL A 191 -2.69 4.55 -11.23
C VAL A 191 -4.21 4.48 -11.28
N LYS A 192 -4.78 4.29 -12.45
CA LYS A 192 -6.24 4.18 -12.68
C LYS A 192 -6.59 2.82 -13.26
N ARG A 193 -6.69 1.82 -12.42
CA ARG A 193 -6.94 0.41 -12.78
C ARG A 193 -8.12 0.17 -13.72
N LYS A 194 -9.15 1.02 -13.65
CA LYS A 194 -10.34 0.93 -14.51
C LYS A 194 -10.17 1.57 -15.90
N GLN A 195 -9.05 2.24 -16.16
CA GLN A 195 -8.75 2.83 -17.45
C GLN A 195 -8.23 1.75 -18.42
N LYS A 196 -8.57 1.85 -19.71
CA LYS A 196 -8.21 0.82 -20.71
C LYS A 196 -6.79 0.95 -21.26
N SER A 197 -6.17 2.12 -21.12
CA SER A 197 -4.83 2.41 -21.62
C SER A 197 -4.17 3.53 -20.81
N HIS A 198 -2.85 3.61 -20.85
CA HIS A 198 -2.10 4.72 -20.29
C HIS A 198 -2.43 6.05 -21.00
N ASP A 199 -2.41 7.15 -20.26
CA ASP A 199 -2.47 8.53 -20.76
C ASP A 199 -1.27 9.29 -20.20
N LEU A 200 -0.10 9.05 -20.80
CA LEU A 200 1.17 9.60 -20.30
C LEU A 200 1.24 11.13 -20.44
N ALA A 201 0.43 11.73 -21.31
CA ALA A 201 0.31 13.20 -21.40
C ALA A 201 -0.32 13.82 -20.13
N LYS A 202 -1.02 13.00 -19.33
CA LYS A 202 -1.60 13.39 -18.03
C LYS A 202 -0.96 12.68 -16.84
N ASP A 203 0.16 11.96 -17.06
CA ASP A 203 0.81 11.12 -16.05
C ASP A 203 -0.16 10.10 -15.42
N VAL A 204 -1.01 9.48 -16.26
CA VAL A 204 -1.97 8.46 -15.83
C VAL A 204 -1.57 7.11 -16.43
N VAL A 205 -1.50 6.10 -15.59
CA VAL A 205 -1.23 4.72 -15.99
C VAL A 205 -2.38 3.81 -15.57
N CYS A 206 -2.68 2.78 -16.37
CA CYS A 206 -3.75 1.82 -16.05
C CYS A 206 -3.22 0.59 -15.28
N ASP A 207 -1.93 0.31 -15.38
CA ASP A 207 -1.24 -0.78 -14.70
C ASP A 207 0.28 -0.49 -14.61
N LEU A 208 1.06 -1.40 -14.07
CA LEU A 208 2.49 -1.23 -13.84
C LEU A 208 3.38 -1.75 -14.98
N SER A 209 2.82 -2.27 -16.07
CA SER A 209 3.60 -2.82 -17.20
C SER A 209 4.50 -1.78 -17.87
N ILE A 210 4.18 -0.50 -17.74
CA ILE A 210 4.90 0.63 -18.34
C ILE A 210 6.13 1.09 -17.52
N VAL A 211 6.28 0.65 -16.25
CA VAL A 211 7.28 1.22 -15.31
C VAL A 211 8.70 1.14 -15.85
N SER A 212 9.10 -0.01 -16.39
CA SER A 212 10.43 -0.21 -16.99
C SER A 212 10.69 0.78 -18.14
N THR A 213 9.70 0.98 -19.01
CA THR A 213 9.81 1.93 -20.14
C THR A 213 9.95 3.36 -19.65
N LEU A 214 9.20 3.76 -18.60
CA LEU A 214 9.30 5.11 -18.02
C LEU A 214 10.69 5.39 -17.45
N ILE A 215 11.30 4.42 -16.78
CA ILE A 215 12.68 4.54 -16.29
C ILE A 215 13.64 4.79 -17.43
N GLU A 216 13.55 4.00 -18.52
CA GLU A 216 14.41 4.13 -19.70
C GLU A 216 14.24 5.48 -20.42
N GLU A 217 12.99 5.94 -20.59
CA GLU A 217 12.67 7.21 -21.25
C GLU A 217 13.24 8.41 -20.49
N LEU A 218 13.10 8.39 -19.16
CA LEU A 218 13.57 9.46 -18.28
C LEU A 218 15.09 9.45 -18.10
N ALA A 219 15.74 8.30 -18.28
CA ALA A 219 17.19 8.20 -18.26
C ALA A 219 17.85 8.75 -19.54
N ARG A 220 17.12 8.88 -20.66
CA ARG A 220 17.66 9.42 -21.91
C ARG A 220 17.94 10.92 -21.75
N PRO A 221 19.13 11.40 -22.11
CA PRO A 221 19.38 12.84 -22.15
C PRO A 221 18.41 13.50 -23.13
N ALA A 222 17.84 14.63 -22.76
CA ALA A 222 17.02 15.42 -23.68
C ALA A 222 17.83 15.65 -24.96
N VAL A 223 17.34 15.13 -26.09
CA VAL A 223 17.94 15.41 -27.40
C VAL A 223 17.81 16.91 -27.58
N ALA A 224 18.96 17.62 -27.56
CA ALA A 224 18.98 19.06 -27.80
C ALA A 224 18.39 19.31 -29.20
N ALA A 225 17.27 20.04 -29.21
CA ALA A 225 16.60 20.47 -30.44
C ALA A 225 17.33 21.65 -31.07
#